data_013dc67bb69e68cf9ef2952fc45c9df5
#
_entry.id   013dc67bb69e68cf9ef2952fc45c9df5
#
_cell.length_a   1.000
_cell.length_b   1.000
_cell.length_c   1.000
_cell.angle_alpha   90.00
_cell.angle_beta   90.00
_cell.angle_gamma   90.00
#
_symmetry.space_group_name_H-M   'P 1'
#
loop_
_entity.id
_entity.type
_entity.pdbx_description
1 polymer ?
#
loop_
_entity_poly.entity_id
_entity_poly.type
_entity_poly.pdbx_seq_one_letter_code
_entity_poly.pdbx_strand_id
1 'polypeptide(L)'
;FRRVLFRSGAALASATLNGAGATFPAPFYQSAFQSLAASGGAKVNYQSVGSGAGVRQFLAGTVDFAATDEPIKPAEAAKVSRGVIQFPTVGGTIAVAYNKADCPALKLSQKQLVDVFLGAIKTWEQLKCGKGPIAVAHRSDGSGTTFAFTNSLSAFSPEWKSKVGEGKSVKWPVGVGGKGNEGVAGILTNTPGAIGYVNQAFVKGPLRAAALQNRAGQFVKPGLRGGQSALANVKLNAMLAGEDANPAGSGSYPISTLTWILAYEKGNGAKAPTIQKALEHLLGPAQSLADDLGYVPLSSSMLIQSRRAVERIGK
;
A
#
# COMPACT_ATOMS: atom_id res chain seq x y z
N PHE A 1 -28.20 -30.24 50.20
CA PHE A 1 -28.36 -29.45 48.94
C PHE A 1 -27.11 -28.61 48.73
N ARG A 2 -26.22 -29.04 47.83
CA ARG A 2 -25.09 -28.24 47.34
C ARG A 2 -25.57 -27.32 46.23
N ARG A 3 -25.60 -26.00 46.47
CA ARG A 3 -25.82 -24.99 45.41
C ARG A 3 -24.61 -24.94 44.49
N VAL A 4 -24.76 -25.40 43.28
CA VAL A 4 -23.83 -25.18 42.19
C VAL A 4 -24.04 -23.73 41.70
N LEU A 5 -23.13 -22.83 42.01
CA LEU A 5 -23.09 -21.48 41.45
C LEU A 5 -22.59 -21.56 39.98
N PHE A 6 -23.48 -21.49 39.03
CA PHE A 6 -23.12 -21.21 37.66
C PHE A 6 -22.57 -19.78 37.61
N ARG A 7 -21.27 -19.63 37.49
CA ARG A 7 -20.66 -18.37 37.03
C ARG A 7 -21.01 -18.23 35.58
N SER A 8 -22.00 -17.40 35.27
CA SER A 8 -22.23 -16.87 33.91
C SER A 8 -21.03 -16.03 33.53
N GLY A 9 -20.10 -16.62 32.80
CA GLY A 9 -19.07 -15.86 32.13
C GLY A 9 -19.76 -14.96 31.10
N ALA A 10 -19.97 -13.69 31.45
CA ALA A 10 -20.35 -12.70 30.45
C ALA A 10 -19.24 -12.69 29.39
N ALA A 11 -19.54 -13.19 28.21
CA ALA A 11 -18.69 -13.03 27.05
C ALA A 11 -18.56 -11.50 26.85
N LEU A 12 -17.39 -10.97 27.17
CA LEU A 12 -17.08 -9.58 26.86
C LEU A 12 -17.30 -9.43 25.35
N ALA A 13 -18.30 -8.63 24.97
CA ALA A 13 -18.52 -8.33 23.58
C ALA A 13 -17.18 -7.86 22.99
N SER A 14 -16.69 -8.60 21.98
CA SER A 14 -15.43 -8.28 21.32
C SER A 14 -15.50 -6.83 20.81
N ALA A 15 -14.63 -5.97 21.34
CA ALA A 15 -14.62 -4.57 20.95
C ALA A 15 -14.40 -4.46 19.44
N THR A 16 -15.25 -3.65 18.77
CA THR A 16 -15.10 -3.36 17.36
C THR A 16 -14.17 -2.15 17.20
N LEU A 17 -13.15 -2.30 16.37
CA LEU A 17 -12.24 -1.23 15.97
C LEU A 17 -12.58 -0.76 14.56
N ASN A 18 -12.46 0.54 14.31
CA ASN A 18 -12.65 1.13 12.99
C ASN A 18 -11.33 1.69 12.48
N GLY A 19 -10.88 1.18 11.35
CA GLY A 19 -9.73 1.69 10.62
C GLY A 19 -10.14 2.15 9.22
N ALA A 20 -9.40 3.08 8.64
CA ALA A 20 -9.64 3.52 7.27
C ALA A 20 -8.35 3.97 6.59
N GLY A 21 -8.30 3.87 5.26
CA GLY A 21 -7.17 4.45 4.53
C GLY A 21 -6.77 3.71 3.28
N ALA A 22 -5.48 3.52 3.12
CA ALA A 22 -4.84 3.00 1.93
C ALA A 22 -5.52 1.74 1.37
N THR A 23 -5.76 1.73 0.07
CA THR A 23 -6.30 0.55 -0.64
C THR A 23 -5.20 -0.45 -0.98
N PHE A 24 -3.94 0.00 -0.99
CA PHE A 24 -2.78 -0.84 -1.25
C PHE A 24 -2.72 -2.06 -0.33
N PRO A 25 -2.81 -1.95 1.03
CA PRO A 25 -2.74 -3.10 1.93
C PRO A 25 -4.10 -3.78 2.15
N ALA A 26 -5.19 -3.34 1.54
CA ALA A 26 -6.54 -3.80 1.89
C ALA A 26 -6.73 -5.32 1.84
N PRO A 27 -6.27 -6.06 0.81
CA PRO A 27 -6.35 -7.53 0.81
C PRO A 27 -5.61 -8.18 1.99
N PHE A 28 -4.42 -7.67 2.33
CA PHE A 28 -3.63 -8.16 3.46
C PHE A 28 -4.33 -7.85 4.79
N TYR A 29 -4.80 -6.62 4.99
CA TYR A 29 -5.49 -6.23 6.23
C TYR A 29 -6.80 -6.99 6.43
N GLN A 30 -7.58 -7.20 5.37
CA GLN A 30 -8.80 -8.00 5.44
C GLN A 30 -8.53 -9.42 5.92
N SER A 31 -7.55 -10.11 5.32
CA SER A 31 -7.15 -11.46 5.72
C SER A 31 -6.58 -11.50 7.14
N ALA A 32 -5.73 -10.55 7.51
CA ALA A 32 -5.13 -10.45 8.83
C ALA A 32 -6.18 -10.20 9.93
N PHE A 33 -7.11 -9.26 9.73
CA PHE A 33 -8.15 -8.97 10.71
C PHE A 33 -9.22 -10.05 10.78
N GLN A 34 -9.47 -10.76 9.67
CA GLN A 34 -10.31 -11.95 9.68
C GLN A 34 -9.67 -13.07 10.52
N SER A 35 -8.37 -13.32 10.37
CA SER A 35 -7.65 -14.32 11.18
C SER A 35 -7.60 -13.93 12.66
N LEU A 36 -7.45 -12.64 12.97
CA LEU A 36 -7.54 -12.12 14.34
C LEU A 36 -8.91 -12.42 14.96
N ALA A 37 -9.99 -12.11 14.26
CA ALA A 37 -11.34 -12.36 14.74
C ALA A 37 -11.63 -13.86 14.91
N ALA A 38 -11.16 -14.71 13.99
CA ALA A 38 -11.29 -16.16 14.07
C ALA A 38 -10.54 -16.77 15.28
N SER A 39 -9.46 -16.13 15.73
CA SER A 39 -8.73 -16.52 16.95
C SER A 39 -9.33 -15.95 18.26
N GLY A 40 -10.54 -15.37 18.21
CA GLY A 40 -11.20 -14.78 19.36
C GLY A 40 -10.76 -13.35 19.70
N GLY A 41 -10.00 -12.70 18.82
CA GLY A 41 -9.60 -11.31 18.96
C GLY A 41 -10.66 -10.31 18.54
N ALA A 42 -10.30 -9.03 18.50
CA ALA A 42 -11.20 -7.95 18.14
C ALA A 42 -11.73 -8.06 16.69
N LYS A 43 -12.96 -7.62 16.46
CA LYS A 43 -13.44 -7.32 15.12
C LYS A 43 -12.86 -5.98 14.65
N VAL A 44 -12.29 -5.95 13.46
CA VAL A 44 -11.76 -4.73 12.86
C VAL A 44 -12.52 -4.45 11.57
N ASN A 45 -13.16 -3.30 11.52
CA ASN A 45 -13.80 -2.78 10.31
C ASN A 45 -12.79 -1.86 9.60
N TYR A 46 -12.11 -2.37 8.58
CA TYR A 46 -11.18 -1.59 7.79
C TYR A 46 -11.83 -1.11 6.49
N GLN A 47 -11.91 0.21 6.33
CA GLN A 47 -12.47 0.87 5.16
C GLN A 47 -11.37 1.24 4.16
N SER A 48 -11.35 0.57 3.02
CA SER A 48 -10.45 0.83 1.89
C SER A 48 -10.92 2.06 1.10
N VAL A 49 -10.50 3.26 1.54
CA VAL A 49 -11.00 4.55 1.00
C VAL A 49 -9.91 5.44 0.38
N GLY A 50 -8.67 4.95 0.35
CA GLY A 50 -7.47 5.67 -0.08
C GLY A 50 -6.76 6.40 1.05
N SER A 51 -5.43 6.52 0.94
CA SER A 51 -4.56 7.12 1.96
C SER A 51 -4.99 8.54 2.35
N GLY A 52 -5.33 9.35 1.37
CA GLY A 52 -5.76 10.73 1.61
C GLY A 52 -7.03 10.84 2.46
N ALA A 53 -8.03 9.98 2.22
CA ALA A 53 -9.25 9.92 3.02
C ALA A 53 -8.97 9.36 4.42
N GLY A 54 -8.14 8.30 4.53
CA GLY A 54 -7.72 7.74 5.80
C GLY A 54 -7.02 8.75 6.70
N VAL A 55 -6.03 9.48 6.16
CA VAL A 55 -5.34 10.53 6.91
C VAL A 55 -6.31 11.63 7.37
N ARG A 56 -7.23 12.08 6.50
CA ARG A 56 -8.24 13.07 6.91
C ARG A 56 -9.14 12.57 8.03
N GLN A 57 -9.61 11.31 7.97
CA GLN A 57 -10.42 10.73 9.04
C GLN A 57 -9.64 10.60 10.36
N PHE A 58 -8.36 10.24 10.27
CA PHE A 58 -7.46 10.18 11.42
C PHE A 58 -7.27 11.58 12.05
N LEU A 59 -6.97 12.59 11.24
CA LEU A 59 -6.85 13.97 11.73
C LEU A 59 -8.14 14.49 12.37
N ALA A 60 -9.30 14.07 11.87
CA ALA A 60 -10.62 14.40 12.41
C ALA A 60 -11.03 13.57 13.65
N GLY A 61 -10.25 12.54 14.02
CA GLY A 61 -10.54 11.69 15.18
C GLY A 61 -11.71 10.70 14.99
N THR A 62 -12.12 10.43 13.74
CA THR A 62 -13.32 9.60 13.43
C THR A 62 -13.03 8.11 13.29
N VAL A 63 -11.77 7.70 13.33
CA VAL A 63 -11.32 6.30 13.27
C VAL A 63 -10.37 5.99 14.42
N ASP A 64 -10.23 4.72 14.78
CA ASP A 64 -9.29 4.29 15.82
C ASP A 64 -7.84 4.26 15.29
N PHE A 65 -7.66 4.00 13.99
CA PHE A 65 -6.38 4.07 13.29
C PHE A 65 -6.59 4.35 11.80
N ALA A 66 -5.54 4.82 11.13
CA ALA A 66 -5.57 4.93 9.67
C ALA A 66 -4.40 4.21 9.01
N ALA A 67 -4.52 3.99 7.70
CA ALA A 67 -3.42 3.46 6.90
C ALA A 67 -3.09 4.39 5.72
N THR A 68 -1.81 4.49 5.40
CA THR A 68 -1.28 5.33 4.33
C THR A 68 -0.01 4.72 3.72
N ASP A 69 0.16 4.84 2.40
CA ASP A 69 1.40 4.43 1.72
C ASP A 69 2.35 5.65 1.49
N GLU A 70 1.98 6.82 1.99
CA GLU A 70 2.87 7.97 2.15
C GLU A 70 2.97 8.27 3.65
N PRO A 71 4.17 8.25 4.24
CA PRO A 71 4.33 8.62 5.65
C PRO A 71 3.69 9.96 5.97
N ILE A 72 3.07 10.07 7.17
CA ILE A 72 2.47 11.35 7.60
C ILE A 72 3.56 12.43 7.67
N LYS A 73 3.24 13.61 7.14
CA LYS A 73 4.16 14.74 7.18
C LYS A 73 4.25 15.32 8.60
N PRO A 74 5.42 15.79 9.07
CA PRO A 74 5.54 16.38 10.40
C PRO A 74 4.52 17.48 10.70
N ALA A 75 4.21 18.32 9.71
CA ALA A 75 3.21 19.39 9.83
C ALA A 75 1.77 18.88 9.98
N GLU A 76 1.46 17.68 9.46
CA GLU A 76 0.15 17.02 9.66
C GLU A 76 0.12 16.33 11.03
N ALA A 77 1.21 15.63 11.40
CA ALA A 77 1.33 14.96 12.70
C ALA A 77 1.21 15.96 13.86
N ALA A 78 1.80 17.14 13.74
CA ALA A 78 1.73 18.20 14.76
C ALA A 78 0.30 18.72 15.03
N LYS A 79 -0.64 18.51 14.11
CA LYS A 79 -2.06 18.90 14.28
C LYS A 79 -2.86 17.90 15.13
N VAL A 80 -2.31 16.71 15.40
CA VAL A 80 -3.02 15.67 16.16
C VAL A 80 -2.74 15.85 17.64
N SER A 81 -3.66 16.45 18.37
CA SER A 81 -3.51 16.72 19.81
C SER A 81 -3.31 15.46 20.66
N ARG A 82 -3.79 14.30 20.17
CA ARG A 82 -3.63 12.98 20.78
C ARG A 82 -2.24 12.34 20.52
N GLY A 83 -1.35 13.04 19.78
CA GLY A 83 -0.08 12.49 19.31
C GLY A 83 -0.27 11.46 18.20
N VAL A 84 0.78 11.21 17.43
CA VAL A 84 0.79 10.23 16.33
C VAL A 84 1.91 9.22 16.54
N ILE A 85 1.54 7.97 16.52
CA ILE A 85 2.45 6.84 16.37
C ILE A 85 2.29 6.33 14.94
N GLN A 86 3.39 6.31 14.18
CA GLN A 86 3.46 5.77 12.85
C GLN A 86 4.43 4.59 12.81
N PHE A 87 4.07 3.54 12.08
CA PHE A 87 4.97 2.41 11.84
C PHE A 87 4.55 1.64 10.58
N PRO A 88 5.51 1.06 9.84
CA PRO A 88 5.20 0.22 8.69
C PRO A 88 4.60 -1.12 9.14
N THR A 89 3.76 -1.72 8.30
CA THR A 89 3.10 -3.00 8.59
C THR A 89 3.39 -4.07 7.55
N VAL A 90 3.53 -3.70 6.29
CA VAL A 90 3.86 -4.61 5.19
C VAL A 90 4.43 -3.79 4.04
N GLY A 91 5.23 -4.42 3.21
CA GLY A 91 5.70 -3.86 1.96
C GLY A 91 5.01 -4.46 0.74
N GLY A 92 5.31 -3.94 -0.43
CA GLY A 92 4.85 -4.52 -1.68
C GLY A 92 5.35 -3.78 -2.91
N THR A 93 5.16 -4.41 -4.05
CA THR A 93 5.48 -3.85 -5.35
C THR A 93 4.25 -3.18 -5.96
N ILE A 94 4.46 -2.07 -6.65
CA ILE A 94 3.44 -1.41 -7.45
C ILE A 94 3.63 -1.88 -8.88
N ALA A 95 2.78 -2.82 -9.29
CA ALA A 95 2.82 -3.40 -10.62
C ALA A 95 2.31 -2.41 -11.67
N VAL A 96 3.03 -2.27 -12.77
CA VAL A 96 2.49 -1.70 -13.99
C VAL A 96 1.68 -2.79 -14.66
N ALA A 97 0.37 -2.77 -14.40
CA ALA A 97 -0.57 -3.78 -14.87
C ALA A 97 -1.17 -3.38 -16.23
N TYR A 98 -1.44 -4.37 -17.05
CA TYR A 98 -2.01 -4.16 -18.38
C TYR A 98 -2.93 -5.30 -18.81
N ASN A 99 -3.85 -4.99 -19.74
CA ASN A 99 -4.77 -5.93 -20.38
C ASN A 99 -4.56 -5.94 -21.88
N LYS A 100 -3.66 -6.78 -22.38
CA LYS A 100 -3.31 -6.88 -23.81
C LYS A 100 -2.99 -8.33 -24.16
N ALA A 101 -3.91 -8.96 -24.86
CA ALA A 101 -3.84 -10.41 -25.14
C ALA A 101 -2.64 -10.77 -26.05
N ASP A 102 -2.38 -9.96 -27.06
CA ASP A 102 -1.27 -10.14 -28.00
C ASP A 102 0.08 -9.58 -27.50
N CYS A 103 0.15 -9.18 -26.22
CA CYS A 103 1.38 -8.81 -25.53
C CYS A 103 1.58 -9.69 -24.28
N PRO A 104 2.13 -10.92 -24.41
CA PRO A 104 2.23 -11.84 -23.29
C PRO A 104 3.29 -11.45 -22.27
N ALA A 105 4.30 -10.64 -22.63
CA ALA A 105 5.45 -10.35 -21.79
C ALA A 105 6.00 -8.95 -22.03
N LEU A 106 5.28 -7.94 -21.54
CA LEU A 106 5.72 -6.53 -21.64
C LEU A 106 6.97 -6.28 -20.79
N LYS A 107 7.95 -5.62 -21.41
CA LYS A 107 9.13 -5.07 -20.73
C LYS A 107 9.19 -3.57 -20.98
N LEU A 108 9.33 -2.77 -19.95
CA LEU A 108 9.43 -1.31 -20.06
C LEU A 108 10.72 -0.81 -19.42
N SER A 109 11.49 -0.05 -20.19
CA SER A 109 12.53 0.79 -19.59
C SER A 109 11.89 1.89 -18.73
N GLN A 110 12.66 2.51 -17.83
CA GLN A 110 12.18 3.64 -17.02
C GLN A 110 11.67 4.78 -17.93
N LYS A 111 12.39 5.06 -19.03
CA LYS A 111 11.96 6.06 -19.99
C LYS A 111 10.64 5.70 -20.67
N GLN A 112 10.47 4.48 -21.17
CA GLN A 112 9.22 4.05 -21.80
C GLN A 112 8.04 4.13 -20.85
N LEU A 113 8.22 3.74 -19.58
CA LEU A 113 7.18 3.87 -18.57
C LEU A 113 6.75 5.33 -18.39
N VAL A 114 7.71 6.24 -18.23
CA VAL A 114 7.44 7.67 -18.13
C VAL A 114 6.73 8.20 -19.38
N ASP A 115 7.20 7.84 -20.58
CA ASP A 115 6.64 8.30 -21.86
C ASP A 115 5.18 7.83 -22.05
N VAL A 116 4.82 6.64 -21.56
CA VAL A 116 3.42 6.16 -21.56
C VAL A 116 2.54 7.08 -20.70
N PHE A 117 2.96 7.39 -19.47
CA PHE A 117 2.16 8.22 -18.57
C PHE A 117 2.22 9.73 -18.87
N LEU A 118 3.22 10.18 -19.62
CA LEU A 118 3.23 11.52 -20.23
C LEU A 118 2.38 11.61 -21.51
N GLY A 119 1.96 10.46 -22.07
CA GLY A 119 1.22 10.42 -23.35
C GLY A 119 2.09 10.62 -24.59
N ALA A 120 3.40 10.47 -24.48
CA ALA A 120 4.34 10.46 -25.60
C ALA A 120 4.28 9.12 -26.36
N ILE A 121 4.15 8.00 -25.66
CA ILE A 121 3.84 6.69 -26.22
C ILE A 121 2.33 6.46 -26.12
N LYS A 122 1.69 6.27 -27.27
CA LYS A 122 0.22 6.20 -27.41
C LYS A 122 -0.27 4.87 -27.95
N THR A 123 0.62 4.04 -28.49
CA THR A 123 0.24 2.76 -29.11
C THR A 123 1.13 1.61 -28.67
N TRP A 124 0.58 0.41 -28.72
CA TRP A 124 1.28 -0.82 -28.34
C TRP A 124 2.40 -1.17 -29.33
N GLU A 125 2.30 -0.75 -30.61
CA GLU A 125 3.37 -0.89 -31.61
C GLU A 125 4.64 -0.16 -31.19
N GLN A 126 4.51 1.03 -30.60
CA GLN A 126 5.65 1.81 -30.09
C GLN A 126 6.40 1.07 -28.97
N LEU A 127 5.70 0.20 -28.24
CA LEU A 127 6.28 -0.68 -27.21
C LEU A 127 6.76 -2.03 -27.78
N LYS A 128 6.57 -2.27 -29.10
CA LYS A 128 6.86 -3.55 -29.77
C LYS A 128 6.14 -4.73 -29.10
N CYS A 129 4.92 -4.51 -28.61
CA CYS A 129 4.18 -5.50 -27.83
C CYS A 129 2.67 -5.45 -28.15
N GLY A 130 2.32 -5.90 -29.35
CA GLY A 130 0.95 -5.88 -29.85
C GLY A 130 0.65 -4.67 -30.71
N LYS A 131 -0.65 -4.44 -31.01
CA LYS A 131 -1.13 -3.39 -31.88
C LYS A 131 -2.27 -2.61 -31.22
N GLY A 132 -2.47 -1.37 -31.68
CA GLY A 132 -3.59 -0.51 -31.30
C GLY A 132 -3.27 0.50 -30.19
N PRO A 133 -4.25 1.31 -29.81
CA PRO A 133 -4.04 2.40 -28.86
C PRO A 133 -3.81 1.89 -27.43
N ILE A 134 -3.06 2.68 -26.65
CA ILE A 134 -2.88 2.50 -25.20
C ILE A 134 -3.93 3.37 -24.49
N ALA A 135 -4.73 2.74 -23.62
CA ALA A 135 -5.60 3.44 -22.69
C ALA A 135 -4.94 3.47 -21.29
N VAL A 136 -4.56 4.66 -20.83
CA VAL A 136 -3.92 4.81 -19.51
C VAL A 136 -4.98 4.88 -18.41
N ALA A 137 -4.78 4.13 -17.32
CA ALA A 137 -5.60 4.21 -16.11
C ALA A 137 -4.74 4.65 -14.91
N HIS A 138 -5.28 5.57 -14.11
CA HIS A 138 -4.61 6.10 -12.92
C HIS A 138 -5.59 6.22 -11.75
N ARG A 139 -5.14 6.66 -10.59
CA ARG A 139 -6.00 6.90 -9.41
C ARG A 139 -6.71 8.25 -9.52
N SER A 140 -7.97 8.27 -9.09
CA SER A 140 -8.80 9.48 -8.99
C SER A 140 -8.95 10.00 -7.57
N ASP A 141 -8.55 9.22 -6.57
CA ASP A 141 -8.58 9.58 -5.14
C ASP A 141 -7.19 9.96 -4.62
N GLY A 142 -7.13 10.52 -3.41
CA GLY A 142 -5.86 10.77 -2.72
C GLY A 142 -5.20 9.45 -2.32
N SER A 143 -4.16 9.04 -3.05
CA SER A 143 -3.59 7.69 -3.05
C SER A 143 -2.11 7.69 -2.66
N GLY A 144 -1.77 6.90 -1.62
CA GLY A 144 -0.36 6.63 -1.31
C GLY A 144 0.32 5.78 -2.39
N THR A 145 -0.43 4.88 -3.06
CA THR A 145 0.08 4.14 -4.23
C THR A 145 0.46 5.10 -5.36
N THR A 146 -0.35 6.16 -5.60
CA THR A 146 0.00 7.24 -6.54
C THR A 146 1.25 7.98 -6.09
N PHE A 147 1.37 8.32 -4.80
CA PHE A 147 2.56 8.97 -4.28
C PHE A 147 3.81 8.13 -4.59
N ALA A 148 3.84 6.86 -4.19
CA ALA A 148 5.01 6.00 -4.42
C ALA A 148 5.31 5.82 -5.92
N PHE A 149 4.29 5.66 -6.75
CA PHE A 149 4.43 5.55 -8.21
C PHE A 149 5.02 6.83 -8.81
N THR A 150 4.46 7.99 -8.50
CA THR A 150 4.91 9.28 -9.05
C THR A 150 6.26 9.74 -8.49
N ASN A 151 6.58 9.37 -7.25
CA ASN A 151 7.92 9.54 -6.67
C ASN A 151 8.97 8.75 -7.48
N SER A 152 8.67 7.49 -7.82
CA SER A 152 9.55 6.71 -8.69
C SER A 152 9.68 7.33 -10.09
N LEU A 153 8.58 7.77 -10.72
CA LEU A 153 8.66 8.42 -12.03
C LEU A 153 9.47 9.74 -11.97
N SER A 154 9.38 10.49 -10.87
CA SER A 154 10.20 11.69 -10.63
C SER A 154 11.69 11.36 -10.50
N ALA A 155 12.02 10.21 -9.89
CA ALA A 155 13.39 9.72 -9.81
C ALA A 155 13.91 9.19 -11.15
N PHE A 156 13.03 8.69 -12.04
CA PHE A 156 13.39 8.18 -13.36
C PHE A 156 13.59 9.29 -14.40
N SER A 157 12.90 10.42 -14.25
CA SER A 157 12.82 11.45 -15.30
C SER A 157 12.72 12.86 -14.73
N PRO A 158 13.72 13.72 -15.01
CA PRO A 158 13.62 15.15 -14.72
C PRO A 158 12.42 15.83 -15.43
N GLU A 159 12.05 15.36 -16.61
CA GLU A 159 10.88 15.87 -17.35
C GLU A 159 9.58 15.58 -16.58
N TRP A 160 9.39 14.34 -16.08
CA TRP A 160 8.25 14.01 -15.24
C TRP A 160 8.23 14.89 -13.97
N LYS A 161 9.38 14.97 -13.29
CA LYS A 161 9.51 15.76 -12.06
C LYS A 161 9.11 17.21 -12.25
N SER A 162 9.48 17.82 -13.37
CA SER A 162 9.17 19.22 -13.66
C SER A 162 7.73 19.44 -14.14
N LYS A 163 7.16 18.51 -14.92
CA LYS A 163 5.84 18.68 -15.54
C LYS A 163 4.69 18.19 -14.65
N VAL A 164 4.91 17.14 -13.88
CA VAL A 164 3.87 16.45 -13.09
C VAL A 164 4.21 16.41 -11.61
N GLY A 165 5.46 16.05 -11.28
CA GLY A 165 5.93 15.90 -9.90
C GLY A 165 5.42 14.61 -9.23
N GLU A 166 5.32 14.67 -7.90
CA GLU A 166 4.94 13.55 -7.05
C GLU A 166 3.90 13.97 -6.00
N GLY A 167 3.03 13.06 -5.60
CA GLY A 167 2.01 13.32 -4.58
C GLY A 167 0.91 12.26 -4.54
N LYS A 168 0.08 12.32 -3.49
CA LYS A 168 -1.15 11.51 -3.39
C LYS A 168 -2.17 11.83 -4.48
N SER A 169 -2.07 13.01 -5.08
CA SER A 169 -2.84 13.48 -6.24
C SER A 169 -1.94 14.34 -7.08
N VAL A 170 -1.92 14.11 -8.38
CA VAL A 170 -1.18 14.90 -9.37
C VAL A 170 -2.10 15.25 -10.54
N LYS A 171 -1.71 16.26 -11.33
CA LYS A 171 -2.39 16.57 -12.59
C LYS A 171 -1.92 15.59 -13.68
N TRP A 172 -2.69 14.53 -13.89
CA TRP A 172 -2.35 13.51 -14.89
C TRP A 172 -2.37 14.08 -16.29
N PRO A 173 -1.32 13.86 -17.11
CA PRO A 173 -1.29 14.31 -18.49
C PRO A 173 -2.31 13.59 -19.38
N VAL A 174 -2.52 12.30 -19.11
CA VAL A 174 -3.39 11.41 -19.90
C VAL A 174 -4.07 10.39 -18.99
N GLY A 175 -5.12 9.77 -19.50
CA GLY A 175 -5.75 8.61 -18.84
C GLY A 175 -7.08 8.90 -18.19
N VAL A 176 -7.65 7.86 -17.61
CA VAL A 176 -8.91 7.88 -16.87
C VAL A 176 -8.70 7.46 -15.42
N GLY A 177 -9.45 8.05 -14.50
CA GLY A 177 -9.28 7.85 -13.07
C GLY A 177 -10.17 6.75 -12.50
N GLY A 178 -9.59 5.81 -11.75
CA GLY A 178 -10.28 4.80 -10.95
C GLY A 178 -10.11 5.07 -9.45
N LYS A 179 -11.18 4.91 -8.68
CA LYS A 179 -11.13 5.06 -7.21
C LYS A 179 -10.55 3.79 -6.58
N GLY A 180 -9.48 3.94 -5.81
CA GLY A 180 -8.78 2.82 -5.17
C GLY A 180 -7.98 1.96 -6.15
N ASN A 181 -7.20 1.02 -5.62
CA ASN A 181 -6.57 -0.02 -6.44
C ASN A 181 -7.63 -0.87 -7.16
N GLU A 182 -8.76 -1.10 -6.49
CA GLU A 182 -9.93 -1.83 -7.00
C GLU A 182 -10.51 -1.18 -8.26
N GLY A 183 -10.70 0.14 -8.23
CA GLY A 183 -11.24 0.90 -9.35
C GLY A 183 -10.30 0.94 -10.55
N VAL A 184 -8.98 1.10 -10.32
CA VAL A 184 -8.00 1.01 -11.40
C VAL A 184 -7.95 -0.40 -11.98
N ALA A 185 -7.90 -1.44 -11.14
CA ALA A 185 -7.93 -2.84 -11.61
C ALA A 185 -9.20 -3.15 -12.40
N GLY A 186 -10.35 -2.61 -11.98
CA GLY A 186 -11.62 -2.71 -12.70
C GLY A 186 -11.57 -2.09 -14.10
N ILE A 187 -11.02 -0.88 -14.23
CA ILE A 187 -10.83 -0.24 -15.54
C ILE A 187 -9.93 -1.10 -16.43
N LEU A 188 -8.77 -1.54 -15.90
CA LEU A 188 -7.83 -2.37 -16.65
C LEU A 188 -8.46 -3.68 -17.11
N THR A 189 -9.22 -4.36 -16.25
CA THR A 189 -9.87 -5.64 -16.55
C THR A 189 -10.88 -5.50 -17.70
N ASN A 190 -11.64 -4.40 -17.70
CA ASN A 190 -12.74 -4.20 -18.65
C ASN A 190 -12.33 -3.42 -19.92
N THR A 191 -11.06 -3.01 -20.04
CA THR A 191 -10.59 -2.23 -21.18
C THR A 191 -9.42 -2.93 -21.87
N PRO A 192 -9.63 -3.72 -22.92
CA PRO A 192 -8.55 -4.27 -23.72
C PRO A 192 -7.62 -3.16 -24.25
N GLY A 193 -6.32 -3.34 -24.10
CA GLY A 193 -5.32 -2.31 -24.44
C GLY A 193 -5.06 -1.29 -23.34
N ALA A 194 -5.65 -1.44 -22.15
CA ALA A 194 -5.37 -0.57 -21.03
C ALA A 194 -4.06 -0.94 -20.31
N ILE A 195 -3.39 0.09 -19.77
CA ILE A 195 -2.22 0.02 -18.90
C ILE A 195 -2.41 0.99 -17.73
N GLY A 196 -1.96 0.60 -16.55
CA GLY A 196 -2.04 1.41 -15.33
C GLY A 196 -1.15 0.86 -14.22
N TYR A 197 -1.32 1.36 -13.00
CA TYR A 197 -0.55 0.90 -11.86
C TYR A 197 -1.47 0.52 -10.68
N VAL A 198 -1.17 -0.61 -10.06
CA VAL A 198 -1.86 -1.14 -8.88
C VAL A 198 -0.87 -1.88 -7.98
N ASN A 199 -1.21 -2.11 -6.72
CA ASN A 199 -0.48 -3.11 -5.93
C ASN A 199 -0.55 -4.48 -6.63
N GLN A 200 0.53 -5.25 -6.55
CA GLN A 200 0.63 -6.57 -7.18
C GLN A 200 -0.54 -7.52 -6.84
N ALA A 201 -1.10 -7.43 -5.62
CA ALA A 201 -2.22 -8.24 -5.18
C ALA A 201 -3.51 -8.06 -6.03
N PHE A 202 -3.60 -6.96 -6.78
CA PHE A 202 -4.73 -6.66 -7.67
C PHE A 202 -4.51 -7.11 -9.12
N VAL A 203 -3.34 -7.67 -9.44
CA VAL A 203 -3.08 -8.24 -10.77
C VAL A 203 -3.69 -9.63 -10.84
N LYS A 204 -4.95 -9.70 -11.28
CA LYS A 204 -5.77 -10.93 -11.32
C LYS A 204 -6.52 -11.05 -12.64
N GLY A 205 -7.02 -12.26 -12.93
CA GLY A 205 -7.81 -12.53 -14.13
C GLY A 205 -7.02 -12.28 -15.43
N PRO A 206 -7.51 -11.40 -16.35
CA PRO A 206 -6.83 -11.14 -17.63
C PRO A 206 -5.62 -10.22 -17.49
N LEU A 207 -5.41 -9.61 -16.31
CA LEU A 207 -4.34 -8.66 -16.09
C LEU A 207 -2.97 -9.34 -16.03
N ARG A 208 -2.01 -8.68 -16.64
CA ARG A 208 -0.59 -9.04 -16.60
C ARG A 208 0.21 -7.88 -16.03
N ALA A 209 1.38 -8.17 -15.49
CA ALA A 209 2.30 -7.16 -15.00
C ALA A 209 3.55 -7.07 -15.88
N ALA A 210 3.94 -5.86 -16.23
CA ALA A 210 5.17 -5.59 -16.97
C ALA A 210 6.41 -5.88 -16.11
N ALA A 211 7.47 -6.38 -16.74
CA ALA A 211 8.80 -6.32 -16.16
C ALA A 211 9.39 -4.93 -16.37
N LEU A 212 9.84 -4.28 -15.31
CA LEU A 212 10.42 -2.94 -15.36
C LEU A 212 11.93 -2.97 -15.28
N GLN A 213 12.57 -2.12 -16.07
CA GLN A 213 14.02 -1.94 -16.01
C GLN A 213 14.38 -1.22 -14.70
N ASN A 214 15.21 -1.84 -13.89
CA ASN A 214 15.71 -1.27 -12.66
C ASN A 214 16.97 -0.40 -12.89
N ARG A 215 17.48 0.20 -11.82
CA ARG A 215 18.67 1.05 -11.85
C ARG A 215 19.93 0.31 -12.33
N ALA A 216 19.99 -1.02 -12.17
CA ALA A 216 21.09 -1.86 -12.67
C ALA A 216 20.91 -2.27 -14.15
N GLY A 217 19.88 -1.79 -14.86
CA GLY A 217 19.59 -2.09 -16.26
C GLY A 217 18.84 -3.42 -16.47
N GLN A 218 18.51 -4.16 -15.43
CA GLN A 218 17.84 -5.45 -15.52
C GLN A 218 16.32 -5.29 -15.51
N PHE A 219 15.61 -6.14 -16.26
CA PHE A 219 14.16 -6.22 -16.26
C PHE A 219 13.67 -7.16 -15.15
N VAL A 220 13.01 -6.60 -14.14
CA VAL A 220 12.52 -7.31 -12.96
C VAL A 220 10.99 -7.31 -12.98
N LYS A 221 10.37 -8.45 -12.67
CA LYS A 221 8.92 -8.57 -12.48
C LYS A 221 8.54 -8.14 -11.06
N PRO A 222 7.34 -7.56 -10.85
CA PRO A 222 6.84 -7.29 -9.51
C PRO A 222 6.59 -8.61 -8.75
N GLY A 223 6.59 -8.54 -7.44
CA GLY A 223 6.35 -9.67 -6.54
C GLY A 223 7.37 -9.74 -5.41
N LEU A 224 7.30 -10.83 -4.62
CA LEU A 224 8.04 -10.99 -3.38
C LEU A 224 9.55 -10.74 -3.54
N ARG A 225 10.23 -11.46 -4.43
CA ARG A 225 11.69 -11.36 -4.58
C ARG A 225 12.15 -9.95 -4.96
N GLY A 226 11.49 -9.36 -5.97
CA GLY A 226 11.81 -8.00 -6.41
C GLY A 226 11.53 -6.95 -5.34
N GLY A 227 10.46 -7.12 -4.60
CA GLY A 227 10.10 -6.26 -3.49
C GLY A 227 11.03 -6.40 -2.29
N GLN A 228 11.39 -7.62 -1.90
CA GLN A 228 12.37 -7.87 -0.82
C GLN A 228 13.71 -7.22 -1.13
N SER A 229 14.23 -7.43 -2.36
CA SER A 229 15.47 -6.79 -2.80
C SER A 229 15.38 -5.25 -2.75
N ALA A 230 14.26 -4.69 -3.20
CA ALA A 230 14.04 -3.24 -3.21
C ALA A 230 13.94 -2.64 -1.81
N LEU A 231 13.26 -3.33 -0.88
CA LEU A 231 13.00 -2.82 0.47
C LEU A 231 14.11 -3.16 1.49
N ALA A 232 15.06 -4.03 1.12
CA ALA A 232 16.12 -4.48 2.02
C ALA A 232 16.99 -3.34 2.57
N ASN A 233 17.18 -2.28 1.80
CA ASN A 233 18.04 -1.15 2.15
C ASN A 233 17.27 0.08 2.63
N VAL A 234 15.94 0.02 2.71
CA VAL A 234 15.13 1.12 3.22
C VAL A 234 15.42 1.30 4.71
N LYS A 235 15.92 2.48 5.07
CA LYS A 235 16.19 2.86 6.46
C LYS A 235 15.04 3.70 6.99
N LEU A 236 14.52 3.32 8.15
CA LEU A 236 13.47 4.07 8.83
C LEU A 236 14.12 5.17 9.68
N ASN A 237 13.58 6.39 9.59
CA ASN A 237 13.96 7.51 10.43
C ASN A 237 13.29 7.42 11.84
N ALA A 238 13.45 8.45 12.67
CA ALA A 238 12.87 8.50 14.01
C ALA A 238 11.32 8.43 14.03
N MET A 239 10.65 8.82 12.94
CA MET A 239 9.20 8.67 12.76
C MET A 239 8.83 7.36 12.09
N LEU A 240 9.76 6.42 11.96
CA LEU A 240 9.60 5.15 11.24
C LEU A 240 9.12 5.34 9.79
N ALA A 241 9.42 6.47 9.19
CA ALA A 241 9.25 6.72 7.77
C ALA A 241 10.53 6.34 7.01
N GLY A 242 10.36 5.78 5.82
CA GLY A 242 11.48 5.43 4.94
C GLY A 242 10.98 4.95 3.59
N GLU A 243 11.62 5.42 2.54
CA GLU A 243 11.27 5.09 1.15
C GLU A 243 12.52 5.16 0.27
N ASP A 244 12.47 4.47 -0.86
CA ASP A 244 13.48 4.56 -1.92
C ASP A 244 12.75 4.59 -3.27
N ALA A 245 12.82 5.72 -3.94
CA ALA A 245 12.10 5.96 -5.18
C ALA A 245 12.66 5.20 -6.40
N ASN A 246 13.93 4.77 -6.32
CA ASN A 246 14.60 3.98 -7.37
C ASN A 246 15.67 3.08 -6.75
N PRO A 247 15.26 2.00 -6.08
CA PRO A 247 16.15 1.17 -5.27
C PRO A 247 17.28 0.56 -6.09
N ALA A 248 18.47 0.59 -5.51
CA ALA A 248 19.65 -0.05 -6.06
C ALA A 248 19.54 -1.59 -5.92
N GLY A 249 20.36 -2.30 -6.68
CA GLY A 249 20.45 -3.76 -6.65
C GLY A 249 19.90 -4.44 -7.91
N SER A 250 20.59 -5.47 -8.36
CA SER A 250 20.28 -6.16 -9.61
C SER A 250 18.92 -6.85 -9.63
N GLY A 251 18.45 -7.31 -8.46
CA GLY A 251 17.13 -7.96 -8.30
C GLY A 251 16.02 -7.03 -7.87
N SER A 252 16.29 -5.74 -7.63
CA SER A 252 15.31 -4.81 -7.06
C SER A 252 14.24 -4.44 -8.10
N TYR A 253 12.96 -4.59 -7.72
CA TYR A 253 11.86 -4.05 -8.51
C TYR A 253 11.76 -2.54 -8.28
N PRO A 254 11.75 -1.71 -9.34
CA PRO A 254 12.01 -0.27 -9.20
C PRO A 254 10.92 0.54 -8.52
N ILE A 255 9.70 0.00 -8.41
CA ILE A 255 8.57 0.69 -7.79
C ILE A 255 8.02 -0.16 -6.64
N SER A 256 8.61 0.03 -5.46
CA SER A 256 8.25 -0.70 -4.25
C SER A 256 8.02 0.29 -3.10
N THR A 257 7.09 -0.02 -2.22
CA THR A 257 6.78 0.82 -1.06
C THR A 257 6.44 0.01 0.17
N LEU A 258 6.56 0.63 1.31
CA LEU A 258 5.93 0.21 2.55
C LEU A 258 4.52 0.82 2.64
N THR A 259 3.70 0.30 3.56
CA THR A 259 2.47 0.94 4.00
C THR A 259 2.51 1.08 5.51
N TRP A 260 1.99 2.18 6.03
CA TRP A 260 2.06 2.57 7.44
C TRP A 260 0.68 2.59 8.08
N ILE A 261 0.64 2.20 9.35
CA ILE A 261 -0.46 2.54 10.25
C ILE A 261 -0.14 3.86 10.95
N LEU A 262 -1.18 4.68 11.12
CA LEU A 262 -1.22 5.83 12.00
C LEU A 262 -2.14 5.49 13.16
N ALA A 263 -1.64 5.54 14.38
CA ALA A 263 -2.39 5.33 15.61
C ALA A 263 -2.22 6.52 16.56
N TYR A 264 -3.17 6.76 17.44
CA TYR A 264 -3.03 7.81 18.45
C TYR A 264 -2.15 7.34 19.60
N GLU A 265 -1.25 8.19 20.05
CA GLU A 265 -0.37 7.91 21.18
C GLU A 265 -1.14 7.89 22.52
N LYS A 266 -2.17 8.73 22.66
CA LYS A 266 -3.00 8.85 23.86
C LYS A 266 -4.48 9.10 23.52
N GLY A 267 -5.34 9.04 24.55
CA GLY A 267 -6.78 9.30 24.37
C GLY A 267 -7.55 8.17 23.69
N ASN A 268 -7.04 6.94 23.74
CA ASN A 268 -7.71 5.74 23.22
C ASN A 268 -8.68 5.11 24.25
N GLY A 269 -8.65 5.56 25.49
CA GLY A 269 -9.53 5.10 26.56
C GLY A 269 -9.44 3.57 26.76
N ALA A 270 -10.58 2.94 26.96
CA ALA A 270 -10.66 1.50 27.15
C ALA A 270 -10.28 0.67 25.90
N LYS A 271 -10.22 1.30 24.72
CA LYS A 271 -9.84 0.61 23.48
C LYS A 271 -8.32 0.40 23.33
N ALA A 272 -7.47 1.10 24.08
CA ALA A 272 -6.02 1.05 23.93
C ALA A 272 -5.45 -0.40 23.88
N PRO A 273 -5.75 -1.30 24.82
CA PRO A 273 -5.23 -2.67 24.76
C PRO A 273 -5.74 -3.46 23.55
N THR A 274 -6.97 -3.18 23.10
CA THR A 274 -7.56 -3.84 21.94
C THR A 274 -6.89 -3.39 20.66
N ILE A 275 -6.60 -2.08 20.52
CA ILE A 275 -5.86 -1.52 19.40
C ILE A 275 -4.45 -2.12 19.35
N GLN A 276 -3.73 -2.14 20.50
CA GLN A 276 -2.40 -2.75 20.58
C GLN A 276 -2.41 -4.19 20.07
N LYS A 277 -3.30 -5.04 20.61
CA LYS A 277 -3.41 -6.46 20.22
C LYS A 277 -3.72 -6.64 18.73
N ALA A 278 -4.59 -5.81 18.17
CA ALA A 278 -4.92 -5.87 16.74
C ALA A 278 -3.72 -5.49 15.86
N LEU A 279 -2.95 -4.49 16.26
CA LEU A 279 -1.77 -4.04 15.53
C LEU A 279 -0.57 -4.96 15.74
N GLU A 280 -0.41 -5.55 16.92
CA GLU A 280 0.55 -6.63 17.16
C GLU A 280 0.27 -7.87 16.30
N HIS A 281 -1.01 -8.20 16.07
CA HIS A 281 -1.39 -9.28 15.17
C HIS A 281 -0.91 -9.02 13.73
N LEU A 282 -1.03 -7.79 13.23
CA LEU A 282 -0.48 -7.39 11.92
C LEU A 282 1.04 -7.55 11.86
N LEU A 283 1.75 -7.25 12.94
CA LEU A 283 3.21 -7.31 13.04
C LEU A 283 3.74 -8.67 13.51
N GLY A 284 2.87 -9.62 13.76
CA GLY A 284 3.19 -10.96 14.24
C GLY A 284 2.60 -12.04 13.32
N PRO A 285 1.55 -12.76 13.77
CA PRO A 285 0.99 -13.90 13.04
C PRO A 285 0.61 -13.59 11.58
N ALA A 286 0.08 -12.38 11.32
CA ALA A 286 -0.35 -12.01 9.98
C ALA A 286 0.80 -11.86 8.97
N GLN A 287 2.05 -11.67 9.40
CA GLN A 287 3.17 -11.55 8.46
C GLN A 287 3.35 -12.80 7.59
N SER A 288 2.97 -13.98 8.08
CA SER A 288 3.00 -15.22 7.30
C SER A 288 2.03 -15.25 6.12
N LEU A 289 0.99 -14.39 6.13
CA LEU A 289 0.00 -14.28 5.04
C LEU A 289 0.50 -13.37 3.90
N ALA A 290 1.56 -12.60 4.12
CA ALA A 290 1.96 -11.54 3.20
C ALA A 290 2.36 -12.08 1.82
N ASP A 291 3.18 -13.12 1.76
CA ASP A 291 3.70 -13.67 0.51
C ASP A 291 2.57 -14.24 -0.37
N ASP A 292 1.73 -15.09 0.18
CA ASP A 292 0.60 -15.69 -0.53
C ASP A 292 -0.39 -14.65 -1.09
N LEU A 293 -0.44 -13.48 -0.45
CA LEU A 293 -1.30 -12.37 -0.87
C LEU A 293 -0.58 -11.37 -1.81
N GLY A 294 0.67 -11.64 -2.20
CA GLY A 294 1.44 -10.79 -3.11
C GLY A 294 2.08 -9.56 -2.44
N TYR A 295 2.33 -9.63 -1.14
CA TYR A 295 3.02 -8.59 -0.36
C TYR A 295 4.41 -9.03 0.06
N VAL A 296 5.17 -8.08 0.58
CA VAL A 296 6.52 -8.29 1.11
C VAL A 296 6.47 -8.17 2.64
N PRO A 297 6.73 -9.26 3.39
CA PRO A 297 6.83 -9.18 4.84
C PRO A 297 7.90 -8.16 5.26
N LEU A 298 7.70 -7.52 6.41
CA LEU A 298 8.70 -6.61 6.97
C LEU A 298 9.96 -7.37 7.37
N SER A 299 11.12 -6.74 7.24
CA SER A 299 12.37 -7.26 7.79
C SER A 299 12.29 -7.35 9.32
N SER A 300 13.09 -8.26 9.92
CA SER A 300 13.14 -8.41 11.39
C SER A 300 13.44 -7.08 12.10
N SER A 301 14.32 -6.27 11.54
CA SER A 301 14.66 -4.95 12.07
C SER A 301 13.45 -4.01 12.07
N MET A 302 12.68 -3.96 10.97
CA MET A 302 11.47 -3.13 10.88
C MET A 302 10.38 -3.64 11.83
N LEU A 303 10.20 -4.96 11.96
CA LEU A 303 9.24 -5.56 12.89
C LEU A 303 9.54 -5.18 14.33
N ILE A 304 10.81 -5.26 14.76
CA ILE A 304 11.22 -4.86 16.12
C ILE A 304 10.88 -3.38 16.38
N GLN A 305 11.22 -2.49 15.45
CA GLN A 305 10.93 -1.07 15.59
C GLN A 305 9.43 -0.78 15.61
N SER A 306 8.65 -1.44 14.74
CA SER A 306 7.19 -1.28 14.66
C SER A 306 6.49 -1.78 15.93
N ARG A 307 6.91 -2.92 16.49
CA ARG A 307 6.35 -3.44 17.76
C ARG A 307 6.61 -2.49 18.94
N ARG A 308 7.82 -1.94 19.05
CA ARG A 308 8.12 -0.90 20.05
C ARG A 308 7.26 0.35 19.90
N ALA A 309 6.91 0.70 18.66
CA ALA A 309 5.98 1.80 18.43
C ALA A 309 4.56 1.47 18.92
N VAL A 310 4.08 0.25 18.70
CA VAL A 310 2.75 -0.20 19.17
C VAL A 310 2.65 -0.15 20.72
N GLU A 311 3.72 -0.48 21.45
CA GLU A 311 3.77 -0.41 22.92
C GLU A 311 3.49 1.00 23.47
N ARG A 312 3.72 2.05 22.67
CA ARG A 312 3.48 3.45 23.06
C ARG A 312 2.01 3.87 22.96
N ILE A 313 1.13 3.05 22.38
CA ILE A 313 -0.30 3.35 22.28
C ILE A 313 -0.90 3.30 23.68
N GLY A 314 -1.23 4.46 24.25
CA GLY A 314 -1.72 4.62 25.62
C GLY A 314 -3.24 4.89 25.69
N LYS A 315 -3.73 4.90 26.94
CA LYS A 315 -5.13 5.23 27.25
C LYS A 315 -5.51 6.66 26.93
#